data_82aaab2988c6a18ec02c5751a8336d94
#
_entry.id   82aaab2988c6a18ec02c5751a8336d94
#
_cell.length_a   1.000
_cell.length_b   1.000
_cell.length_c   1.000
_cell.angle_alpha   90.00
_cell.angle_beta   90.00
_cell.angle_gamma   90.00
#
_symmetry.space_group_name_H-M   'P 1'
#
loop_
_entity.id
_entity.type
_entity.pdbx_description
1 polymer ?
#
loop_
_entity_poly.entity_id
_entity_poly.type
_entity_poly.pdbx_seq_one_letter_code
_entity_poly.pdbx_strand_id
1 'polypeptide(L)'
;MVGVDDVRRVALALPRTTEHLIRDRVKFRVGRIVYVAFSRDETTMGFGFPKEERAALVAARPETFFLPGPADLRYQWVECRLDRLDPEEMAELVVDAWRMCVPKKVAREHLGDPA
;
A
#
# COMPACT_ATOMS: atom_id res chain seq x y z
N MET A 1 -4.60 -1.42 16.88
CA MET A 1 -3.34 -1.20 16.12
C MET A 1 -3.34 -2.07 14.87
N VAL A 2 -2.98 -1.49 13.72
CA VAL A 2 -2.91 -2.22 12.46
C VAL A 2 -1.62 -3.02 12.38
N GLY A 3 -1.74 -4.30 12.02
CA GLY A 3 -0.60 -5.16 11.79
C GLY A 3 -0.66 -5.83 10.42
N VAL A 4 0.34 -6.66 10.14
CA VAL A 4 0.44 -7.36 8.84
C VAL A 4 -0.81 -8.21 8.58
N ASP A 5 -1.35 -8.87 9.60
CA ASP A 5 -2.54 -9.72 9.42
C ASP A 5 -3.76 -8.93 9.00
N ASP A 6 -3.92 -7.70 9.49
CA ASP A 6 -5.02 -6.84 9.07
C ASP A 6 -4.89 -6.46 7.61
N VAL A 7 -3.68 -6.10 7.20
CA VAL A 7 -3.38 -5.76 5.80
C VAL A 7 -3.58 -6.98 4.90
N ARG A 8 -3.13 -8.15 5.35
CA ARG A 8 -3.28 -9.40 4.60
C ARG A 8 -4.74 -9.69 4.28
N ARG A 9 -5.63 -9.51 5.25
CA ARG A 9 -7.06 -9.73 5.03
C ARG A 9 -7.61 -8.83 3.94
N VAL A 10 -7.22 -7.57 3.92
CA VAL A 10 -7.68 -6.62 2.90
C VAL A 10 -7.06 -6.97 1.54
N ALA A 11 -5.74 -7.15 1.50
CA ALA A 11 -5.02 -7.35 0.25
C ALA A 11 -5.42 -8.65 -0.46
N LEU A 12 -5.50 -9.76 0.28
CA LEU A 12 -5.82 -11.06 -0.34
C LEU A 12 -7.27 -11.15 -0.80
N ALA A 13 -8.14 -10.26 -0.35
CA ALA A 13 -9.50 -10.16 -0.87
C ALA A 13 -9.55 -9.40 -2.20
N LEU A 14 -8.48 -8.73 -2.60
CA LEU A 14 -8.43 -7.98 -3.85
C LEU A 14 -8.00 -8.89 -5.01
N PRO A 15 -8.70 -8.79 -6.17
CA PRO A 15 -8.39 -9.62 -7.33
C PRO A 15 -6.93 -9.57 -7.77
N ARG A 16 -6.40 -10.69 -8.19
CA ARG A 16 -5.04 -10.86 -8.75
C ARG A 16 -3.91 -10.61 -7.75
N THR A 17 -4.22 -10.44 -6.47
CA THR A 17 -3.20 -10.24 -5.45
C THR A 17 -2.59 -11.57 -5.02
N THR A 18 -1.25 -11.58 -4.93
CA THR A 18 -0.50 -12.70 -4.35
C THR A 18 0.43 -12.18 -3.26
N GLU A 19 0.63 -13.02 -2.25
CA GLU A 19 1.53 -12.69 -1.14
C GLU A 19 2.88 -13.36 -1.36
N HIS A 20 3.96 -12.65 -1.04
CA HIS A 20 5.32 -13.16 -1.19
C HIS A 20 6.16 -12.79 0.02
N LEU A 21 7.07 -13.68 0.38
CA LEU A 21 8.09 -13.40 1.39
C LEU A 21 9.44 -13.29 0.67
N ILE A 22 10.00 -12.09 0.62
CA ILE A 22 11.24 -11.82 -0.10
C ILE A 22 12.22 -11.13 0.85
N ARG A 23 13.35 -11.78 1.13
CA ARG A 23 14.38 -11.27 2.06
C ARG A 23 13.78 -10.93 3.43
N ASP A 24 12.93 -11.82 3.94
CA ASP A 24 12.24 -11.68 5.22
C ASP A 24 11.24 -10.52 5.29
N ARG A 25 10.79 -10.04 4.13
CA ARG A 25 9.78 -8.99 4.04
C ARG A 25 8.54 -9.51 3.35
N VAL A 26 7.39 -9.31 3.98
CA VAL A 26 6.10 -9.64 3.37
C VAL A 26 5.78 -8.59 2.32
N LYS A 27 5.39 -9.04 1.14
CA LYS A 27 5.01 -8.18 0.02
C LYS A 27 3.73 -8.69 -0.63
N PHE A 28 2.88 -7.77 -1.07
CA PHE A 28 1.70 -8.09 -1.86
C PHE A 28 1.88 -7.49 -3.25
N ARG A 29 1.56 -8.28 -4.27
CA ARG A 29 1.75 -7.83 -5.64
C ARG A 29 0.66 -8.32 -6.56
N VAL A 30 0.48 -7.60 -7.68
CA VAL A 30 -0.33 -8.01 -8.82
C VAL A 30 0.66 -8.30 -9.94
N GLY A 31 0.73 -9.57 -10.37
CA GLY A 31 1.77 -9.97 -11.31
C GLY A 31 3.16 -9.69 -10.73
N ARG A 32 3.92 -8.81 -11.39
CA ARG A 32 5.26 -8.42 -10.94
C ARG A 32 5.29 -7.11 -10.17
N ILE A 33 4.14 -6.45 -10.05
CA ILE A 33 4.07 -5.13 -9.43
C ILE A 33 3.78 -5.28 -7.95
N VAL A 34 4.74 -4.93 -7.11
CA VAL A 34 4.56 -4.86 -5.65
C VAL A 34 3.80 -3.58 -5.34
N TYR A 35 2.66 -3.69 -4.65
CA TYR A 35 1.90 -2.51 -4.26
C TYR A 35 1.84 -2.30 -2.75
N VAL A 36 2.26 -3.29 -1.96
CA VAL A 36 2.44 -3.16 -0.50
C VAL A 36 3.66 -3.97 -0.11
N ALA A 37 4.51 -3.40 0.74
CA ALA A 37 5.68 -4.08 1.26
C ALA A 37 5.93 -3.65 2.71
N PHE A 38 6.33 -4.60 3.56
CA PHE A 38 6.59 -4.32 4.96
C PHE A 38 8.08 -4.28 5.25
N SER A 39 8.46 -3.56 6.32
CA SER A 39 9.80 -3.67 6.88
C SER A 39 9.95 -5.06 7.53
N ARG A 40 11.20 -5.46 7.79
CA ARG A 40 11.46 -6.77 8.40
C ARG A 40 10.85 -6.91 9.79
N ASP A 41 10.85 -5.82 10.55
CA ASP A 41 10.25 -5.81 11.89
C ASP A 41 8.74 -5.56 11.85
N GLU A 42 8.19 -5.38 10.66
CA GLU A 42 6.75 -5.19 10.44
C GLU A 42 6.14 -3.97 11.13
N THR A 43 6.96 -2.95 11.39
CA THR A 43 6.51 -1.70 11.98
C THR A 43 6.13 -0.65 10.95
N THR A 44 6.67 -0.76 9.73
CA THR A 44 6.37 0.18 8.64
C THR A 44 5.84 -0.55 7.42
N MET A 45 5.01 0.16 6.66
CA MET A 45 4.44 -0.34 5.42
C MET A 45 4.70 0.66 4.31
N GLY A 46 5.29 0.18 3.20
CA GLY A 46 5.37 0.95 1.97
C GLY A 46 4.24 0.55 1.05
N PHE A 47 3.73 1.49 0.28
CA PHE A 47 2.60 1.21 -0.62
C PHE A 47 2.61 2.15 -1.82
N GLY A 48 1.96 1.70 -2.91
CA GLY A 48 1.81 2.50 -4.11
C GLY A 48 1.02 3.77 -3.85
N PHE A 49 1.55 4.91 -4.29
CA PHE A 49 0.91 6.20 -4.08
C PHE A 49 1.44 7.19 -5.13
N PRO A 50 0.58 8.05 -5.71
CA PRO A 50 1.04 8.99 -6.74
C PRO A 50 2.15 9.91 -6.26
N LYS A 51 3.24 9.96 -7.02
CA LYS A 51 4.42 10.78 -6.68
C LYS A 51 4.07 12.24 -6.44
N GLU A 52 3.16 12.77 -7.25
CA GLU A 52 2.79 14.18 -7.22
C GLU A 52 2.02 14.55 -5.94
N GLU A 53 1.44 13.58 -5.28
CA GLU A 53 0.58 13.81 -4.11
C GLU A 53 1.25 13.47 -2.79
N ARG A 54 2.38 12.75 -2.82
CA ARG A 54 2.99 12.25 -1.57
C ARG A 54 3.57 13.35 -0.70
N ALA A 55 4.08 14.42 -1.29
CA ALA A 55 4.64 15.53 -0.51
C ALA A 55 3.58 16.18 0.37
N ALA A 56 2.37 16.37 -0.17
CA ALA A 56 1.26 16.92 0.59
C ALA A 56 0.81 15.98 1.71
N LEU A 57 0.78 14.67 1.44
CA LEU A 57 0.42 13.67 2.45
C LEU A 57 1.42 13.69 3.61
N VAL A 58 2.71 13.68 3.31
CA VAL A 58 3.77 13.69 4.32
C VAL A 58 3.73 15.00 5.13
N ALA A 59 3.54 16.14 4.44
CA ALA A 59 3.45 17.44 5.11
C ALA A 59 2.26 17.52 6.04
N ALA A 60 1.13 16.94 5.66
CA ALA A 60 -0.10 16.98 6.47
C ALA A 60 0.00 16.07 7.70
N ARG A 61 0.69 14.95 7.60
CA ARG A 61 0.76 13.95 8.68
C ARG A 61 2.16 13.35 8.78
N PRO A 62 3.17 14.15 9.17
CA PRO A 62 4.56 13.68 9.22
C PRO A 62 4.83 12.63 10.30
N GLU A 63 3.95 12.52 11.30
CA GLU A 63 4.05 11.49 12.34
C GLU A 63 3.63 10.11 11.82
N THR A 64 2.92 10.07 10.70
CA THR A 64 2.39 8.83 10.13
C THR A 64 3.10 8.45 8.84
N PHE A 65 3.27 9.41 7.93
CA PHE A 65 3.79 9.16 6.58
C PHE A 65 5.17 9.75 6.39
N PHE A 66 5.99 9.06 5.59
CA PHE A 66 7.33 9.55 5.25
C PHE A 66 7.73 9.10 3.85
N LEU A 67 8.68 9.83 3.27
CA LEU A 67 9.16 9.51 1.92
C LEU A 67 9.99 8.23 1.96
N PRO A 68 9.99 7.44 0.86
CA PRO A 68 10.86 6.28 0.79
C PRO A 68 12.32 6.70 0.72
N GLY A 69 13.23 5.74 0.95
CA GLY A 69 14.66 5.99 0.83
C GLY A 69 15.05 6.45 -0.58
N PRO A 70 16.27 7.03 -0.73
CA PRO A 70 16.70 7.61 -2.01
C PRO A 70 16.59 6.67 -3.21
N ALA A 71 16.82 5.37 -3.00
CA ALA A 71 16.75 4.38 -4.08
C ALA A 71 15.33 4.23 -4.64
N ASP A 72 14.32 4.51 -3.83
CA ASP A 72 12.92 4.29 -4.19
C ASP A 72 12.15 5.58 -4.48
N LEU A 73 12.79 6.75 -4.36
CA LEU A 73 12.13 8.03 -4.60
C LEU A 73 11.57 8.18 -6.02
N ARG A 74 12.16 7.49 -6.98
CA ARG A 74 11.69 7.53 -8.38
C ARG A 74 10.37 6.80 -8.60
N TYR A 75 10.00 5.90 -7.68
CA TYR A 75 8.77 5.13 -7.81
C TYR A 75 7.58 5.88 -7.23
N GLN A 76 6.39 5.47 -7.62
CA GLN A 76 5.14 5.95 -7.05
C GLN A 76 4.91 5.22 -5.72
N TRP A 77 5.54 5.73 -4.67
CA TRP A 77 5.67 5.01 -3.40
C TRP A 77 5.76 5.98 -2.23
N VAL A 78 5.12 5.63 -1.13
CA VAL A 78 5.23 6.32 0.15
C VAL A 78 5.25 5.27 1.27
N GLU A 79 5.75 5.64 2.43
CA GLU A 79 5.79 4.74 3.57
C GLU A 79 5.04 5.30 4.76
N CYS A 80 4.59 4.42 5.65
CA CYS A 80 3.87 4.82 6.83
C CYS A 80 4.25 3.96 8.04
N ARG A 81 3.98 4.51 9.23
CA ARG A 81 4.10 3.78 10.48
C ARG A 81 2.77 3.10 10.76
N LEU A 82 2.79 1.77 10.87
CA LEU A 82 1.55 1.00 11.05
C LEU A 82 0.82 1.34 12.35
N ASP A 83 1.54 1.67 13.40
CA ASP A 83 0.94 2.01 14.69
C ASP A 83 0.23 3.37 14.69
N ARG A 84 0.32 4.12 13.59
CA ARG A 84 -0.34 5.41 13.43
C ARG A 84 -1.54 5.36 12.49
N LEU A 85 -1.85 4.20 11.94
CA LEU A 85 -2.99 4.03 11.04
C LEU A 85 -4.16 3.40 11.80
N ASP A 86 -5.39 3.81 11.45
CA ASP A 86 -6.55 3.05 11.84
C ASP A 86 -6.93 2.06 10.73
N PRO A 87 -7.75 1.04 11.04
CA PRO A 87 -8.09 0.00 10.06
C PRO A 87 -8.80 0.50 8.81
N GLU A 88 -9.66 1.51 8.93
CA GLU A 88 -10.37 2.06 7.78
C GLU A 88 -9.43 2.78 6.83
N GLU A 89 -8.55 3.61 7.38
CA GLU A 89 -7.56 4.31 6.58
C GLU A 89 -6.61 3.33 5.91
N MET A 90 -6.16 2.32 6.64
CA MET A 90 -5.30 1.28 6.08
C MET A 90 -5.96 0.63 4.88
N ALA A 91 -7.23 0.24 5.01
CA ALA A 91 -7.97 -0.41 3.93
C ALA A 91 -8.07 0.49 2.69
N GLU A 92 -8.34 1.78 2.88
CA GLU A 92 -8.41 2.75 1.77
C GLU A 92 -7.07 2.86 1.05
N LEU A 93 -5.97 2.96 1.80
CA LEU A 93 -4.63 3.09 1.22
C LEU A 93 -4.24 1.84 0.44
N VAL A 94 -4.53 0.66 0.96
CA VAL A 94 -4.24 -0.62 0.31
C VAL A 94 -5.05 -0.79 -0.98
N VAL A 95 -6.34 -0.49 -0.93
CA VAL A 95 -7.21 -0.56 -2.11
C VAL A 95 -6.76 0.42 -3.18
N ASP A 96 -6.44 1.65 -2.80
CA ASP A 96 -5.97 2.66 -3.76
C ASP A 96 -4.64 2.27 -4.40
N ALA A 97 -3.73 1.68 -3.62
CA ALA A 97 -2.46 1.17 -4.15
C ALA A 97 -2.71 0.03 -5.16
N TRP A 98 -3.62 -0.89 -4.83
CA TRP A 98 -4.02 -1.98 -5.73
C TRP A 98 -4.61 -1.45 -7.03
N ARG A 99 -5.45 -0.40 -6.96
CA ARG A 99 -6.06 0.20 -8.15
C ARG A 99 -5.03 0.71 -9.15
N MET A 100 -3.86 1.11 -8.68
CA MET A 100 -2.77 1.57 -9.55
C MET A 100 -2.14 0.42 -10.34
N CYS A 101 -2.37 -0.82 -9.94
CA CYS A 101 -1.71 -2.01 -10.49
C CYS A 101 -2.60 -2.87 -11.37
N VAL A 102 -3.90 -2.61 -11.41
CA VAL A 102 -4.84 -3.40 -12.21
C VAL A 102 -5.49 -2.53 -13.29
N PRO A 103 -5.96 -3.14 -14.39
CA PRO A 103 -6.74 -2.39 -15.38
C PRO A 103 -7.98 -1.78 -14.74
N LYS A 104 -8.40 -0.62 -15.23
CA LYS A 104 -9.59 0.06 -14.73
C LYS A 104 -10.82 -0.83 -14.72
N LYS A 105 -10.93 -1.72 -15.71
CA LYS A 105 -12.04 -2.67 -15.79
C LYS A 105 -12.08 -3.59 -14.58
N VAL A 106 -10.92 -4.11 -14.17
CA VAL A 106 -10.82 -5.01 -13.00
C VAL A 106 -11.22 -4.30 -11.72
N ALA A 107 -10.71 -3.08 -11.53
CA ALA A 107 -11.07 -2.26 -10.38
C ALA A 107 -12.57 -1.98 -10.34
N ARG A 108 -13.14 -1.61 -11.48
CA ARG A 108 -14.57 -1.31 -11.60
C ARG A 108 -15.44 -2.53 -11.28
N GLU A 109 -15.07 -3.69 -11.81
CA GLU A 109 -15.81 -4.93 -11.58
C GLU A 109 -15.83 -5.32 -10.10
N HIS A 110 -14.73 -5.08 -9.40
CA HIS A 110 -14.61 -5.43 -7.98
C HIS A 110 -15.25 -4.39 -7.06
N LEU A 111 -15.01 -3.10 -7.33
CA LEU A 111 -15.42 -1.99 -6.46
C LEU A 111 -16.76 -1.35 -6.88
N GLY A 112 -17.22 -1.67 -8.07
CA GLY A 112 -18.39 -1.01 -8.67
C GLY A 112 -17.98 0.27 -9.40
N ASP A 113 -18.91 0.82 -10.17
CA ASP A 113 -18.67 2.07 -10.88
C ASP A 113 -18.67 3.23 -9.89
N PRO A 114 -17.73 4.18 -10.03
CA PRO A 114 -17.81 5.41 -9.26
C PRO A 114 -19.06 6.16 -9.68
N ALA A 115 -19.86 6.51 -8.70
CA ALA A 115 -21.11 7.22 -8.94
C ALA A 115 -20.84 8.64 -9.43
#